data_a32cccd706dce3e87734f6cdc3a1daee
#
_entry.id   a32cccd706dce3e87734f6cdc3a1daee
#
_cell.length_a   1.000
_cell.length_b   1.000
_cell.length_c   1.000
_cell.angle_alpha   90.00
_cell.angle_beta   90.00
_cell.angle_gamma   90.00
#
_symmetry.space_group_name_H-M   'P 1'
#
loop_
_entity.id
_entity.type
_entity.pdbx_description
1 polymer ?
#
loop_
_entity_poly.entity_id
_entity_poly.type
_entity_poly.pdbx_seq_one_letter_code
_entity_poly.pdbx_strand_id
1 'polypeptide(L)'
;GYIAHILQYARGGHLLPVTDLVKQHSWGQMGAWKYQGENWFYPYDYNLVTCYYRKDLYAEKGLKIPNTWAEYLENCRALTVSKDGNIERGGCVMPLASDSATNWASFGNLFAEAPQFYDDKWNVVLDAPENADRAGRFLDLYGELYKTMPPGLNTVGYAELMSLFVTGKVAHTLYSGRVVEALEARNPDLADKYGIFAAPDSTGKQKALPFAFDGFVAFKTKQSEETLKFLKWFIDEHYIDWLHSAWMNSQPVRLDIYEDPRWKKHP
;
A
#
# COMPACT_ATOMS: atom_id res chain seq x y z
N GLY A 1 1.96 13.16 -2.99
CA GLY A 1 0.71 13.51 -3.67
C GLY A 1 0.31 12.48 -4.70
N TYR A 2 -0.99 12.35 -5.00
CA TYR A 2 -1.47 11.41 -6.02
C TYR A 2 -1.11 11.87 -7.42
N ILE A 3 -0.81 10.94 -8.33
CA ILE A 3 -0.48 11.21 -9.75
C ILE A 3 -1.52 12.12 -10.41
N ALA A 4 -2.81 11.92 -10.12
CA ALA A 4 -3.88 12.77 -10.67
C ALA A 4 -3.70 14.25 -10.30
N HIS A 5 -3.35 14.54 -9.06
CA HIS A 5 -3.06 15.92 -8.60
C HIS A 5 -1.79 16.47 -9.26
N ILE A 6 -0.75 15.64 -9.40
CA ILE A 6 0.49 16.04 -10.07
C ILE A 6 0.20 16.44 -11.52
N LEU A 7 -0.59 15.62 -12.24
CA LEU A 7 -1.02 15.94 -13.61
C LEU A 7 -1.79 17.25 -13.69
N GLN A 8 -2.71 17.49 -12.75
CA GLN A 8 -3.49 18.72 -12.70
C GLN A 8 -2.59 19.94 -12.52
N TYR A 9 -1.66 19.90 -11.57
CA TYR A 9 -0.72 20.99 -11.33
C TYR A 9 0.27 21.19 -12.48
N ALA A 10 0.75 20.10 -13.10
CA ALA A 10 1.63 20.19 -14.25
C ALA A 10 0.92 20.83 -15.46
N ARG A 11 -0.32 20.40 -15.76
CA ARG A 11 -1.16 20.98 -16.81
C ARG A 11 -1.47 22.45 -16.55
N GLY A 12 -1.70 22.83 -15.30
CA GLY A 12 -1.92 24.21 -14.89
C GLY A 12 -0.65 25.09 -14.92
N GLY A 13 0.51 24.51 -15.25
CA GLY A 13 1.78 25.23 -15.30
C GLY A 13 2.33 25.63 -13.94
N HIS A 14 1.86 24.99 -12.86
CA HIS A 14 2.23 25.31 -11.48
C HIS A 14 3.51 24.60 -10.99
N LEU A 15 3.98 23.58 -11.71
CA LEU A 15 5.15 22.81 -11.32
C LEU A 15 6.39 23.18 -12.16
N LEU A 16 7.55 22.91 -11.58
CA LEU A 16 8.83 22.85 -12.27
C LEU A 16 9.11 21.39 -12.66
N PRO A 17 9.66 21.12 -13.85
CA PRO A 17 10.15 19.80 -14.17
C PRO A 17 11.35 19.44 -13.27
N VAL A 18 11.40 18.18 -12.85
CA VAL A 18 12.51 17.61 -12.07
C VAL A 18 13.30 16.57 -12.86
N THR A 19 13.18 16.61 -14.17
CA THR A 19 13.73 15.65 -15.13
C THR A 19 15.26 15.49 -14.95
N ASP A 20 15.98 16.57 -14.72
CA ASP A 20 17.42 16.52 -14.57
C ASP A 20 17.86 15.87 -13.24
N LEU A 21 17.04 15.97 -12.18
CA LEU A 21 17.27 15.24 -10.95
C LEU A 21 16.97 13.74 -11.13
N VAL A 22 15.86 13.42 -11.82
CA VAL A 22 15.47 12.02 -12.08
C VAL A 22 16.52 11.30 -12.94
N LYS A 23 17.07 11.93 -13.98
CA LYS A 23 18.05 11.35 -14.90
C LYS A 23 19.37 10.95 -14.23
N GLN A 24 19.69 11.46 -13.05
CA GLN A 24 20.94 11.19 -12.34
C GLN A 24 20.99 9.81 -11.69
N HIS A 25 19.87 9.10 -11.64
CA HIS A 25 19.73 7.84 -10.92
C HIS A 25 19.09 6.75 -11.77
N SER A 26 19.25 5.50 -11.36
CA SER A 26 18.53 4.36 -11.97
C SER A 26 17.27 4.06 -11.18
N TRP A 27 16.17 3.82 -11.92
CA TRP A 27 14.82 3.73 -11.38
C TRP A 27 14.17 2.39 -11.71
N GLY A 28 13.31 1.91 -10.81
CA GLY A 28 12.29 0.96 -11.14
C GLY A 28 11.20 1.59 -12.04
N GLN A 29 10.12 0.86 -12.30
CA GLN A 29 9.07 1.27 -13.26
C GLN A 29 8.52 2.67 -13.02
N MET A 30 8.41 3.10 -11.75
CA MET A 30 7.78 4.39 -11.40
C MET A 30 8.67 5.62 -11.69
N GLY A 31 9.98 5.47 -11.67
CA GLY A 31 10.88 6.58 -12.00
C GLY A 31 10.83 7.00 -13.47
N ALA A 32 10.29 6.14 -14.32
CA ALA A 32 10.14 6.42 -15.74
C ALA A 32 8.88 7.25 -16.09
N TRP A 33 8.01 7.54 -15.10
CA TRP A 33 6.77 8.24 -15.37
C TRP A 33 7.00 9.67 -15.86
N LYS A 34 6.45 9.98 -17.03
CA LYS A 34 6.57 11.28 -17.69
C LYS A 34 5.23 11.76 -18.20
N TYR A 35 5.07 13.07 -18.21
CA TYR A 35 4.00 13.74 -18.90
C TYR A 35 4.58 14.84 -19.80
N GLN A 36 4.23 14.82 -21.09
CA GLN A 36 4.80 15.71 -22.11
C GLN A 36 6.35 15.69 -22.16
N GLY A 37 6.93 14.50 -21.98
CA GLY A 37 8.39 14.30 -22.04
C GLY A 37 9.16 14.67 -20.78
N GLU A 38 8.51 15.27 -19.78
CA GLU A 38 9.14 15.72 -18.54
C GLU A 38 8.70 14.91 -17.34
N ASN A 39 9.58 14.80 -16.33
CA ASN A 39 9.25 14.32 -15.00
C ASN A 39 8.82 15.50 -14.13
N TRP A 40 7.61 15.44 -13.59
CA TRP A 40 7.00 16.48 -12.75
C TRP A 40 7.01 16.12 -11.26
N PHE A 41 7.65 15.00 -10.94
CA PHE A 41 7.61 14.37 -9.65
C PHE A 41 8.93 13.61 -9.45
N TYR A 42 9.55 13.77 -8.29
CA TYR A 42 10.70 12.98 -7.86
C TYR A 42 10.21 11.93 -6.86
N PRO A 43 10.07 10.66 -7.26
CA PRO A 43 9.64 9.62 -6.33
C PRO A 43 10.74 9.34 -5.31
N TYR A 44 10.37 9.12 -4.06
CA TYR A 44 11.35 8.81 -3.03
C TYR A 44 11.11 7.47 -2.34
N ASP A 45 9.90 6.92 -2.32
CA ASP A 45 9.65 5.62 -1.71
C ASP A 45 8.52 4.83 -2.35
N TYR A 46 8.49 3.54 -2.00
CA TYR A 46 7.33 2.67 -2.10
C TYR A 46 6.79 2.37 -0.70
N ASN A 47 5.50 2.52 -0.54
CA ASN A 47 4.74 2.00 0.58
C ASN A 47 4.03 0.72 0.13
N LEU A 48 4.62 -0.43 0.42
CA LEU A 48 4.02 -1.71 0.04
C LEU A 48 2.83 -2.03 0.93
N VAL A 49 1.73 -2.45 0.33
CA VAL A 49 0.57 -2.99 1.04
C VAL A 49 0.70 -4.49 1.10
N THR A 50 0.85 -4.99 2.31
CA THR A 50 0.95 -6.43 2.59
C THR A 50 -0.14 -6.85 3.57
N CYS A 51 -0.39 -8.13 3.67
CA CYS A 51 -1.28 -8.67 4.68
C CYS A 51 -0.49 -8.94 5.95
N TYR A 52 -0.84 -8.26 7.02
CA TYR A 52 -0.38 -8.55 8.38
C TYR A 52 -1.32 -9.53 9.05
N TYR A 53 -0.78 -10.51 9.74
CA TYR A 53 -1.57 -11.54 10.43
C TYR A 53 -1.01 -11.90 11.79
N ARG A 54 -1.82 -12.46 12.65
CA ARG A 54 -1.48 -12.96 13.98
C ARG A 54 -0.93 -14.37 13.91
N LYS A 55 0.41 -14.53 14.00
CA LYS A 55 1.10 -15.85 13.98
C LYS A 55 0.63 -16.77 15.10
N ASP A 56 0.42 -16.22 16.28
CA ASP A 56 -0.05 -16.98 17.45
C ASP A 56 -1.43 -17.60 17.23
N LEU A 57 -2.36 -16.84 16.65
CA LEU A 57 -3.71 -17.33 16.32
C LEU A 57 -3.68 -18.39 15.22
N TYR A 58 -2.79 -18.22 14.24
CA TYR A 58 -2.59 -19.22 13.19
C TYR A 58 -2.06 -20.52 13.76
N ALA A 59 -1.06 -20.45 14.67
CA ALA A 59 -0.52 -21.61 15.36
C ALA A 59 -1.59 -22.32 16.22
N GLU A 60 -2.38 -21.55 16.98
CA GLU A 60 -3.48 -22.08 17.80
C GLU A 60 -4.49 -22.88 16.98
N LYS A 61 -4.84 -22.39 15.78
CA LYS A 61 -5.85 -23.00 14.91
C LYS A 61 -5.27 -23.94 13.85
N GLY A 62 -3.93 -24.11 13.79
CA GLY A 62 -3.28 -24.94 12.77
C GLY A 62 -3.46 -24.41 11.35
N LEU A 63 -3.62 -23.10 11.17
CA LEU A 63 -3.84 -22.47 9.88
C LEU A 63 -2.55 -22.32 9.08
N LYS A 64 -2.67 -22.31 7.77
CA LYS A 64 -1.58 -22.05 6.81
C LYS A 64 -1.72 -20.68 6.19
N ILE A 65 -0.60 -20.11 5.73
CA ILE A 65 -0.61 -18.89 4.92
C ILE A 65 -1.44 -19.14 3.67
N PRO A 66 -2.45 -18.30 3.39
CA PRO A 66 -3.34 -18.50 2.27
C PRO A 66 -2.66 -18.21 0.94
N ASN A 67 -2.93 -19.02 -0.08
CA ASN A 67 -2.49 -18.78 -1.45
C ASN A 67 -3.56 -18.11 -2.30
N THR A 68 -4.83 -18.28 -1.94
CA THR A 68 -5.98 -17.73 -2.63
C THR A 68 -6.82 -16.87 -1.71
N TRP A 69 -7.65 -16.00 -2.29
CA TRP A 69 -8.63 -15.23 -1.54
C TRP A 69 -9.67 -16.11 -0.84
N ALA A 70 -10.01 -17.26 -1.42
CA ALA A 70 -10.93 -18.22 -0.78
C ALA A 70 -10.32 -18.77 0.52
N GLU A 71 -9.04 -19.20 0.49
CA GLU A 71 -8.32 -19.65 1.68
C GLU A 71 -8.18 -18.51 2.71
N TYR A 72 -7.96 -17.27 2.25
CA TYR A 72 -7.89 -16.10 3.13
C TYR A 72 -9.22 -15.87 3.85
N LEU A 73 -10.34 -15.95 3.13
CA LEU A 73 -11.68 -15.81 3.70
C LEU A 73 -11.96 -16.92 4.74
N GLU A 74 -11.58 -18.17 4.46
CA GLU A 74 -11.73 -19.28 5.41
C GLU A 74 -10.91 -19.02 6.68
N ASN A 75 -9.67 -18.54 6.56
CA ASN A 75 -8.86 -18.16 7.71
C ASN A 75 -9.51 -17.01 8.49
N CYS A 76 -10.06 -16.01 7.81
CA CYS A 76 -10.79 -14.92 8.47
C CYS A 76 -11.99 -15.45 9.26
N ARG A 77 -12.79 -16.37 8.68
CA ARG A 77 -13.91 -17.00 9.36
C ARG A 77 -13.47 -17.79 10.59
N ALA A 78 -12.42 -18.60 10.44
CA ALA A 78 -11.87 -19.43 11.53
C ALA A 78 -11.32 -18.60 12.71
N LEU A 79 -10.86 -17.39 12.45
CA LEU A 79 -10.29 -16.47 13.44
C LEU A 79 -11.27 -15.43 13.98
N THR A 80 -12.48 -15.35 13.41
CA THR A 80 -13.55 -14.50 13.96
C THR A 80 -14.06 -15.10 15.27
N VAL A 81 -14.13 -14.28 16.29
CA VAL A 81 -14.71 -14.65 17.59
C VAL A 81 -15.95 -13.82 17.81
N SER A 82 -17.07 -14.51 18.02
CA SER A 82 -18.35 -13.86 18.30
C SER A 82 -18.88 -14.30 19.65
N LYS A 83 -19.53 -13.39 20.36
CA LYS A 83 -20.22 -13.64 21.61
C LYS A 83 -21.56 -12.90 21.60
N ASP A 84 -22.62 -13.59 21.92
CA ASP A 84 -23.98 -13.05 21.95
C ASP A 84 -24.38 -12.32 20.67
N GLY A 85 -23.95 -12.87 19.50
CA GLY A 85 -24.22 -12.30 18.18
C GLY A 85 -23.31 -11.11 17.79
N ASN A 86 -22.41 -10.68 18.66
CA ASN A 86 -21.48 -9.59 18.39
C ASN A 86 -20.07 -10.11 18.12
N ILE A 87 -19.37 -9.55 17.15
CA ILE A 87 -17.97 -9.88 16.87
C ILE A 87 -17.10 -9.15 17.90
N GLU A 88 -16.45 -9.93 18.78
CA GLU A 88 -15.49 -9.44 19.77
C GLU A 88 -14.09 -9.27 19.16
N ARG A 89 -13.70 -10.19 18.26
CA ARG A 89 -12.50 -10.09 17.44
C ARG A 89 -12.83 -10.45 16.01
N GLY A 90 -12.58 -9.55 15.08
CA GLY A 90 -12.77 -9.80 13.66
C GLY A 90 -11.69 -10.71 13.08
N GLY A 91 -12.05 -11.47 12.06
CA GLY A 91 -11.09 -12.22 11.26
C GLY A 91 -10.17 -11.30 10.46
N CYS A 92 -10.72 -10.21 9.94
CA CYS A 92 -9.93 -9.18 9.25
C CYS A 92 -10.51 -7.78 9.45
N VAL A 93 -9.78 -6.80 8.96
CA VAL A 93 -10.29 -5.46 8.67
C VAL A 93 -9.76 -5.00 7.32
N MET A 94 -10.62 -4.36 6.53
CA MET A 94 -10.28 -3.78 5.24
C MET A 94 -10.78 -2.33 5.19
N PRO A 95 -10.12 -1.43 4.44
CA PRO A 95 -10.56 -0.05 4.35
C PRO A 95 -11.86 0.06 3.57
N LEU A 96 -12.80 0.83 4.11
CA LEU A 96 -14.13 1.06 3.53
C LEU A 96 -14.48 2.54 3.46
N ALA A 97 -13.68 3.41 4.07
CA ALA A 97 -13.89 4.85 4.00
C ALA A 97 -13.63 5.39 2.58
N SER A 98 -14.28 6.49 2.24
CA SER A 98 -13.96 7.24 1.02
C SER A 98 -12.67 8.04 1.23
N ASP A 99 -11.55 7.32 1.38
CA ASP A 99 -10.22 7.90 1.57
C ASP A 99 -9.15 7.18 0.75
N SER A 100 -7.91 7.63 0.93
CA SER A 100 -6.76 7.07 0.21
C SER A 100 -6.47 5.62 0.54
N ALA A 101 -6.73 5.16 1.77
CA ALA A 101 -6.45 3.79 2.18
C ALA A 101 -7.29 2.80 1.37
N THR A 102 -8.56 3.11 1.11
CA THR A 102 -9.44 2.31 0.26
C THR A 102 -8.89 2.24 -1.17
N ASN A 103 -8.40 3.36 -1.71
CA ASN A 103 -7.87 3.39 -3.07
C ASN A 103 -6.66 2.47 -3.23
N TRP A 104 -5.65 2.58 -2.40
CA TRP A 104 -4.42 1.80 -2.60
C TRP A 104 -4.49 0.39 -2.01
N ALA A 105 -5.24 0.14 -0.95
CA ALA A 105 -5.34 -1.20 -0.38
C ALA A 105 -6.44 -2.05 -1.05
N SER A 106 -7.64 -1.51 -1.26
CA SER A 106 -8.76 -2.27 -1.83
C SER A 106 -8.72 -2.30 -3.35
N PHE A 107 -8.62 -1.15 -4.00
CA PHE A 107 -8.55 -1.09 -5.46
C PHE A 107 -7.26 -1.68 -6.01
N GLY A 108 -6.13 -1.60 -5.30
CA GLY A 108 -4.90 -2.28 -5.69
C GLY A 108 -5.08 -3.79 -5.81
N ASN A 109 -5.83 -4.41 -4.89
CA ASN A 109 -6.16 -5.83 -4.97
C ASN A 109 -7.18 -6.14 -6.08
N LEU A 110 -8.14 -5.25 -6.31
CA LEU A 110 -9.07 -5.38 -7.44
C LEU A 110 -8.35 -5.29 -8.80
N PHE A 111 -7.33 -4.41 -8.92
CA PHE A 111 -6.47 -4.34 -10.12
C PHE A 111 -5.70 -5.64 -10.37
N ALA A 112 -5.31 -6.36 -9.33
CA ALA A 112 -4.67 -7.66 -9.48
C ALA A 112 -5.64 -8.73 -10.02
N GLU A 113 -6.94 -8.60 -9.75
CA GLU A 113 -7.99 -9.49 -10.24
C GLU A 113 -8.47 -9.11 -11.64
N ALA A 114 -8.67 -7.82 -11.90
CA ALA A 114 -9.11 -7.31 -13.19
C ALA A 114 -7.90 -6.92 -14.05
N PRO A 115 -7.68 -7.54 -15.21
CA PRO A 115 -6.49 -7.29 -16.02
C PRO A 115 -6.36 -5.84 -16.48
N GLN A 116 -7.48 -5.13 -16.61
CA GLN A 116 -7.48 -3.78 -17.14
C GLN A 116 -8.67 -2.96 -16.64
N PHE A 117 -8.39 -1.75 -16.16
CA PHE A 117 -9.41 -0.76 -15.78
C PHE A 117 -9.72 0.21 -16.90
N TYR A 118 -8.72 0.55 -17.69
CA TYR A 118 -8.79 1.52 -18.79
C TYR A 118 -8.15 0.93 -20.04
N ASP A 119 -8.71 1.22 -21.17
CA ASP A 119 -8.08 0.97 -22.47
C ASP A 119 -7.00 2.03 -22.78
N ASP A 120 -6.32 1.87 -23.93
CA ASP A 120 -5.28 2.80 -24.38
C ASP A 120 -5.83 4.22 -24.68
N LYS A 121 -7.14 4.38 -24.76
CA LYS A 121 -7.85 5.66 -24.96
C LYS A 121 -8.40 6.24 -23.66
N TRP A 122 -8.09 5.62 -22.51
CA TRP A 122 -8.59 5.99 -21.20
C TRP A 122 -10.12 5.80 -21.00
N ASN A 123 -10.77 4.97 -21.80
CA ASN A 123 -12.13 4.54 -21.49
C ASN A 123 -12.10 3.51 -20.36
N VAL A 124 -13.07 3.57 -19.47
CA VAL A 124 -13.27 2.53 -18.44
C VAL A 124 -13.71 1.24 -19.14
N VAL A 125 -13.00 0.14 -18.90
CA VAL A 125 -13.29 -1.19 -19.45
C VAL A 125 -13.45 -2.26 -18.37
N LEU A 126 -13.73 -1.83 -17.14
CA LEU A 126 -13.94 -2.74 -16.02
C LEU A 126 -15.16 -3.65 -16.22
N ASP A 127 -16.16 -3.18 -16.95
CA ASP A 127 -17.38 -3.88 -17.33
C ASP A 127 -17.25 -4.70 -18.62
N ALA A 128 -16.10 -4.68 -19.28
CA ALA A 128 -15.84 -5.56 -20.40
C ALA A 128 -15.86 -7.03 -19.95
N PRO A 129 -16.36 -7.98 -20.78
CA PRO A 129 -16.59 -9.37 -20.36
C PRO A 129 -15.36 -10.04 -19.72
N GLU A 130 -14.17 -9.78 -20.22
CA GLU A 130 -12.91 -10.33 -19.72
C GLU A 130 -12.54 -9.80 -18.30
N ASN A 131 -13.05 -8.64 -17.91
CA ASN A 131 -12.81 -7.99 -16.62
C ASN A 131 -13.97 -8.17 -15.65
N ALA A 132 -15.21 -8.07 -16.15
CA ALA A 132 -16.42 -7.96 -15.34
C ALA A 132 -16.61 -9.13 -14.36
N ASP A 133 -16.43 -10.36 -14.84
CA ASP A 133 -16.57 -11.56 -14.00
C ASP A 133 -15.55 -11.61 -12.85
N ARG A 134 -14.32 -11.21 -13.13
CA ARG A 134 -13.24 -11.21 -12.12
C ARG A 134 -13.45 -10.10 -11.11
N ALA A 135 -13.78 -8.90 -11.58
CA ALA A 135 -14.11 -7.77 -10.73
C ALA A 135 -15.33 -8.07 -9.85
N GLY A 136 -16.38 -8.66 -10.44
CA GLY A 136 -17.59 -9.09 -9.72
C GLY A 136 -17.26 -10.07 -8.59
N ARG A 137 -16.52 -11.14 -8.88
CA ARG A 137 -16.08 -12.11 -7.86
C ARG A 137 -15.26 -11.48 -6.74
N PHE A 138 -14.40 -10.50 -7.06
CA PHE A 138 -13.65 -9.79 -6.03
C PHE A 138 -14.57 -8.93 -5.14
N LEU A 139 -15.57 -8.27 -5.72
CA LEU A 139 -16.54 -7.49 -4.94
C LEU A 139 -17.41 -8.38 -4.05
N ASP A 140 -17.83 -9.55 -4.56
CA ASP A 140 -18.56 -10.55 -3.77
C ASP A 140 -17.69 -11.05 -2.59
N LEU A 141 -16.42 -11.37 -2.84
CA LEU A 141 -15.47 -11.73 -1.81
C LEU A 141 -15.34 -10.61 -0.75
N TYR A 142 -15.29 -9.36 -1.19
CA TYR A 142 -15.20 -8.21 -0.29
C TYR A 142 -16.42 -8.14 0.63
N GLY A 143 -17.61 -8.41 0.08
CA GLY A 143 -18.86 -8.53 0.85
C GLY A 143 -18.83 -9.66 1.87
N GLU A 144 -18.22 -10.81 1.54
CA GLU A 144 -18.05 -11.93 2.48
C GLU A 144 -17.00 -11.62 3.57
N LEU A 145 -15.89 -10.96 3.22
CA LEU A 145 -14.89 -10.51 4.19
C LEU A 145 -15.49 -9.51 5.18
N TYR A 146 -16.36 -8.61 4.71
CA TYR A 146 -17.05 -7.66 5.59
C TYR A 146 -17.81 -8.33 6.74
N LYS A 147 -18.40 -9.53 6.51
CA LYS A 147 -19.10 -10.30 7.53
C LYS A 147 -18.17 -10.84 8.64
N THR A 148 -16.88 -10.84 8.42
CA THR A 148 -15.86 -11.26 9.40
C THR A 148 -15.21 -10.07 10.12
N MET A 149 -15.61 -8.84 9.81
CA MET A 149 -15.09 -7.62 10.41
C MET A 149 -15.90 -7.23 11.65
N PRO A 150 -15.32 -6.52 12.61
CA PRO A 150 -16.09 -5.91 13.69
C PRO A 150 -17.20 -5.00 13.13
N PRO A 151 -18.34 -4.85 13.82
CA PRO A 151 -19.46 -4.05 13.33
C PRO A 151 -19.14 -2.56 13.29
N GLY A 152 -19.89 -1.82 12.45
CA GLY A 152 -19.80 -0.36 12.38
C GLY A 152 -18.61 0.19 11.58
N LEU A 153 -17.94 -0.65 10.78
CA LEU A 153 -16.71 -0.31 10.09
C LEU A 153 -16.90 0.19 8.63
N ASN A 154 -18.08 0.59 8.23
CA ASN A 154 -18.34 1.15 6.90
C ASN A 154 -17.65 2.51 6.63
N THR A 155 -16.98 3.08 7.63
CA THR A 155 -16.18 4.31 7.53
C THR A 155 -14.72 4.09 7.94
N VAL A 156 -14.26 2.82 7.95
CA VAL A 156 -12.88 2.51 8.34
C VAL A 156 -11.90 3.08 7.34
N GLY A 157 -11.12 4.02 7.83
CA GLY A 157 -10.04 4.65 7.11
C GLY A 157 -8.68 4.21 7.62
N TYR A 158 -7.70 5.02 7.30
CA TYR A 158 -6.29 4.80 7.57
C TYR A 158 -5.96 4.53 9.05
N ALA A 159 -6.45 5.37 9.97
CA ALA A 159 -6.11 5.28 11.38
C ALA A 159 -6.79 4.09 12.08
N GLU A 160 -8.02 3.81 11.73
CA GLU A 160 -8.82 2.75 12.31
C GLU A 160 -8.29 1.37 11.92
N LEU A 161 -7.90 1.17 10.65
CA LEU A 161 -7.28 -0.08 10.17
C LEU A 161 -6.10 -0.49 11.06
N MET A 162 -5.16 0.45 11.23
CA MET A 162 -3.97 0.22 12.04
C MET A 162 -4.34 -0.01 13.51
N SER A 163 -5.21 0.82 14.08
CA SER A 163 -5.62 0.74 15.47
C SER A 163 -6.27 -0.60 15.82
N LEU A 164 -7.15 -1.13 14.95
CA LEU A 164 -7.84 -2.40 15.18
C LEU A 164 -6.86 -3.59 15.22
N PHE A 165 -5.86 -3.61 14.36
CA PHE A 165 -4.84 -4.66 14.39
C PHE A 165 -3.89 -4.52 15.59
N VAL A 166 -3.38 -3.33 15.84
CA VAL A 166 -2.47 -3.04 16.96
C VAL A 166 -3.11 -3.34 18.31
N THR A 167 -4.40 -3.12 18.46
CA THR A 167 -5.14 -3.44 19.70
C THR A 167 -5.62 -4.90 19.78
N GLY A 168 -5.29 -5.74 18.80
CA GLY A 168 -5.68 -7.16 18.76
C GLY A 168 -7.16 -7.41 18.50
N LYS A 169 -7.90 -6.40 18.03
CA LYS A 169 -9.34 -6.50 17.71
C LYS A 169 -9.62 -7.22 16.40
N VAL A 170 -8.58 -7.45 15.58
CA VAL A 170 -8.67 -8.23 14.34
C VAL A 170 -7.45 -9.13 14.18
N ALA A 171 -7.61 -10.22 13.44
CA ALA A 171 -6.54 -11.19 13.17
C ALA A 171 -5.71 -10.82 11.94
N HIS A 172 -6.30 -10.08 10.99
CA HIS A 172 -5.62 -9.63 9.76
C HIS A 172 -5.90 -8.17 9.46
N THR A 173 -4.94 -7.53 8.80
CA THR A 173 -5.13 -6.24 8.14
C THR A 173 -4.27 -6.16 6.88
N LEU A 174 -4.79 -5.49 5.85
CA LEU A 174 -4.03 -5.10 4.66
C LEU A 174 -3.54 -3.67 4.84
N TYR A 175 -2.21 -3.49 4.98
CA TYR A 175 -1.64 -2.20 5.31
C TYR A 175 -0.17 -2.06 4.92
N SER A 176 0.41 -0.88 5.14
CA SER A 176 1.85 -0.62 4.98
C SER A 176 2.65 -0.96 6.25
N GLY A 177 3.97 -0.86 6.17
CA GLY A 177 4.90 -1.14 7.26
C GLY A 177 4.69 -0.34 8.56
N ARG A 178 3.93 0.75 8.51
CA ARG A 178 3.55 1.53 9.72
C ARG A 178 2.82 0.73 10.79
N VAL A 179 2.23 -0.41 10.42
CA VAL A 179 1.65 -1.33 11.40
C VAL A 179 2.71 -1.80 12.38
N VAL A 180 3.92 -2.10 11.91
CA VAL A 180 5.02 -2.59 12.74
C VAL A 180 5.48 -1.52 13.73
N GLU A 181 5.73 -0.31 13.24
CA GLU A 181 6.09 0.84 14.11
C GLU A 181 5.04 1.06 15.20
N ALA A 182 3.76 0.97 14.82
CA ALA A 182 2.66 1.16 15.76
C ALA A 182 2.53 0.00 16.78
N LEU A 183 2.82 -1.24 16.38
CA LEU A 183 2.88 -2.39 17.28
C LEU A 183 3.98 -2.23 18.31
N GLU A 184 5.21 -1.92 17.87
CA GLU A 184 6.35 -1.72 18.75
C GLU A 184 6.12 -0.59 19.76
N ALA A 185 5.53 0.51 19.31
CA ALA A 185 5.29 1.68 20.14
C ALA A 185 4.11 1.53 21.12
N ARG A 186 3.04 0.81 20.74
CA ARG A 186 1.76 0.81 21.45
C ARG A 186 1.35 -0.53 22.04
N ASN A 187 1.86 -1.63 21.52
CA ASN A 187 1.52 -2.97 21.96
C ASN A 187 2.70 -3.95 21.77
N PRO A 188 3.77 -3.78 22.53
CA PRO A 188 4.97 -4.61 22.41
C PRO A 188 4.67 -6.11 22.62
N ASP A 189 3.62 -6.47 23.38
CA ASP A 189 3.20 -7.85 23.59
C ASP A 189 2.70 -8.54 22.30
N LEU A 190 2.35 -7.78 21.28
CA LEU A 190 1.99 -8.27 19.94
C LEU A 190 3.09 -8.06 18.91
N ALA A 191 4.15 -7.32 19.23
CA ALA A 191 5.19 -6.96 18.26
C ALA A 191 5.96 -8.17 17.72
N ASP A 192 6.06 -9.26 18.47
CA ASP A 192 6.68 -10.53 18.07
C ASP A 192 5.67 -11.56 17.50
N LYS A 193 4.36 -11.29 17.59
CA LYS A 193 3.26 -12.21 17.23
C LYS A 193 2.65 -11.95 15.86
N TYR A 194 3.17 -11.03 15.10
CA TYR A 194 2.71 -10.80 13.72
C TYR A 194 3.59 -11.52 12.69
N GLY A 195 3.03 -11.75 11.54
CA GLY A 195 3.73 -12.16 10.34
C GLY A 195 3.19 -11.39 9.14
N ILE A 196 3.86 -11.52 8.00
CA ILE A 196 3.54 -10.80 6.78
C ILE A 196 3.45 -11.79 5.63
N PHE A 197 2.48 -11.60 4.74
CA PHE A 197 2.42 -12.27 3.45
C PHE A 197 1.87 -11.33 2.37
N ALA A 198 2.25 -11.58 1.12
CA ALA A 198 1.68 -10.85 -0.01
C ALA A 198 0.20 -11.18 -0.15
N ALA A 199 -0.65 -10.18 -0.42
CA ALA A 199 -2.06 -10.42 -0.65
C ALA A 199 -2.24 -11.50 -1.73
N PRO A 200 -3.09 -12.51 -1.50
CA PRO A 200 -3.34 -13.57 -2.47
C PRO A 200 -4.11 -13.04 -3.68
N ASP A 201 -4.25 -13.87 -4.69
CA ASP A 201 -5.19 -13.69 -5.79
C ASP A 201 -6.19 -14.85 -5.87
N SER A 202 -7.15 -14.79 -6.79
CA SER A 202 -8.14 -15.86 -6.97
C SER A 202 -7.54 -17.17 -7.49
N THR A 203 -6.37 -17.13 -8.11
CA THR A 203 -5.76 -18.27 -8.80
C THR A 203 -4.67 -18.97 -7.99
N GLY A 204 -4.14 -18.33 -6.98
CA GLY A 204 -2.99 -18.78 -6.20
C GLY A 204 -1.65 -18.72 -6.96
N LYS A 205 -1.64 -18.17 -8.15
CA LYS A 205 -0.45 -18.10 -9.02
C LYS A 205 0.27 -16.77 -8.94
N GLN A 206 -0.47 -15.69 -8.66
CA GLN A 206 0.07 -14.34 -8.52
C GLN A 206 -0.13 -13.86 -7.10
N LYS A 207 0.79 -13.08 -6.62
CA LYS A 207 0.67 -12.38 -5.34
C LYS A 207 0.56 -10.90 -5.63
N ALA A 208 -0.54 -10.30 -5.24
CA ALA A 208 -0.70 -8.87 -5.34
C ALA A 208 0.19 -8.17 -4.32
N LEU A 209 0.92 -7.17 -4.78
CA LEU A 209 1.64 -6.21 -3.93
C LEU A 209 1.20 -4.82 -4.33
N PRO A 210 -0.02 -4.41 -3.93
CA PRO A 210 -0.43 -3.03 -4.11
C PRO A 210 0.58 -2.12 -3.43
N PHE A 211 0.87 -1.00 -4.05
CA PHE A 211 1.77 -0.03 -3.47
C PHE A 211 1.24 1.40 -3.68
N ALA A 212 1.53 2.23 -2.71
CA ALA A 212 1.53 3.67 -2.89
C ALA A 212 2.97 4.11 -3.06
N PHE A 213 3.21 5.19 -3.76
CA PHE A 213 4.51 5.84 -3.78
C PHE A 213 4.34 7.30 -3.45
N ASP A 214 5.32 7.79 -2.72
CA ASP A 214 5.39 9.17 -2.35
C ASP A 214 6.58 9.85 -3.04
N GLY A 215 6.53 11.17 -3.12
CA GLY A 215 7.60 11.92 -3.77
C GLY A 215 7.41 13.41 -3.64
N PHE A 216 8.41 14.11 -4.11
CA PHE A 216 8.44 15.55 -4.11
C PHE A 216 7.94 16.12 -5.44
N VAL A 217 7.22 17.22 -5.36
CA VAL A 217 6.93 18.12 -6.48
C VAL A 217 7.54 19.46 -6.19
N ALA A 218 8.07 20.12 -7.21
CA ALA A 218 8.60 21.48 -7.10
C ALA A 218 7.59 22.46 -7.68
N PHE A 219 6.98 23.28 -6.83
CA PHE A 219 6.06 24.34 -7.30
C PHE A 219 6.83 25.55 -7.82
N LYS A 220 6.30 26.19 -8.85
CA LYS A 220 6.79 27.49 -9.33
C LYS A 220 6.45 28.57 -8.33
N THR A 221 7.46 29.11 -7.68
CA THR A 221 7.36 30.18 -6.69
C THR A 221 8.51 31.16 -6.86
N LYS A 222 8.57 32.20 -6.04
CA LYS A 222 9.73 33.08 -5.97
C LYS A 222 10.99 32.37 -5.46
N GLN A 223 10.84 31.22 -4.79
CA GLN A 223 11.92 30.37 -4.25
C GLN A 223 12.15 29.11 -5.10
N SER A 224 11.77 29.09 -6.37
CA SER A 224 11.91 27.92 -7.26
C SER A 224 13.34 27.36 -7.32
N GLU A 225 14.31 28.24 -7.41
CA GLU A 225 15.72 27.86 -7.44
C GLU A 225 16.16 27.21 -6.14
N GLU A 226 15.81 27.78 -5.00
CA GLU A 226 16.12 27.21 -3.69
C GLU A 226 15.40 25.89 -3.45
N THR A 227 14.18 25.72 -3.96
CA THR A 227 13.45 24.45 -3.91
C THR A 227 14.24 23.34 -4.64
N LEU A 228 14.73 23.61 -5.84
CA LEU A 228 15.53 22.63 -6.60
C LEU A 228 16.89 22.33 -5.93
N LYS A 229 17.54 23.35 -5.34
CA LYS A 229 18.77 23.16 -4.54
C LYS A 229 18.50 22.27 -3.32
N PHE A 230 17.42 22.51 -2.59
CA PHE A 230 17.00 21.68 -1.46
C PHE A 230 16.75 20.24 -1.88
N LEU A 231 15.98 20.00 -2.96
CA LEU A 231 15.73 18.66 -3.46
C LEU A 231 17.04 17.95 -3.81
N LYS A 232 17.93 18.62 -4.52
CA LYS A 232 19.22 18.04 -4.88
C LYS A 232 20.06 17.68 -3.65
N TRP A 233 20.17 18.58 -2.70
CA TRP A 233 20.87 18.34 -1.43
C TRP A 233 20.29 17.17 -0.66
N PHE A 234 18.94 17.08 -0.51
CA PHE A 234 18.29 15.98 0.15
C PHE A 234 18.59 14.64 -0.55
N ILE A 235 18.47 14.63 -1.88
CA ILE A 235 18.65 13.44 -2.71
C ILE A 235 20.08 12.91 -2.63
N ASP A 236 21.06 13.79 -2.70
CA ASP A 236 22.48 13.43 -2.77
C ASP A 236 23.04 13.05 -1.39
N GLU A 237 22.63 13.73 -0.34
CA GLU A 237 23.29 13.64 0.97
C GLU A 237 22.46 12.92 2.04
N HIS A 238 21.12 13.05 2.03
CA HIS A 238 20.26 12.62 3.13
C HIS A 238 19.25 11.53 2.80
N TYR A 239 19.12 11.15 1.53
CA TYR A 239 18.07 10.22 1.10
C TYR A 239 18.18 8.84 1.75
N ILE A 240 19.39 8.29 1.85
CA ILE A 240 19.61 6.96 2.46
C ILE A 240 19.35 7.00 3.96
N ASP A 241 19.83 8.03 4.65
CA ASP A 241 19.61 8.18 6.10
C ASP A 241 18.11 8.35 6.41
N TRP A 242 17.42 9.08 5.55
CA TRP A 242 15.97 9.21 5.66
C TRP A 242 15.25 7.87 5.44
N LEU A 243 15.62 7.10 4.40
CA LEU A 243 15.06 5.76 4.18
C LEU A 243 15.30 4.84 5.38
N HIS A 244 16.49 4.89 6.00
CA HIS A 244 16.77 4.13 7.21
C HIS A 244 15.88 4.53 8.39
N SER A 245 15.60 5.82 8.56
CA SER A 245 14.71 6.30 9.62
C SER A 245 13.25 5.85 9.45
N ALA A 246 12.86 5.50 8.23
CA ALA A 246 11.50 5.10 7.86
C ALA A 246 11.45 3.67 7.25
N TRP A 247 12.44 2.84 7.52
CA TRP A 247 12.71 1.56 6.82
C TRP A 247 11.53 0.58 6.78
N MET A 248 10.71 0.56 7.81
CA MET A 248 9.55 -0.33 7.86
C MET A 248 8.44 0.08 6.89
N ASN A 249 8.34 1.37 6.60
CA ASN A 249 7.27 1.91 5.76
C ASN A 249 7.74 2.24 4.35
N SER A 250 8.98 2.72 4.21
CA SER A 250 9.49 3.32 2.98
C SER A 250 10.58 2.44 2.37
N GLN A 251 10.30 1.90 1.18
CA GLN A 251 11.27 1.11 0.43
C GLN A 251 11.86 1.94 -0.71
N PRO A 252 13.15 1.79 -1.02
CA PRO A 252 13.78 2.56 -2.09
C PRO A 252 13.12 2.34 -3.45
N VAL A 253 12.81 3.41 -4.16
CA VAL A 253 12.38 3.37 -5.57
C VAL A 253 13.55 3.41 -6.54
N ARG A 254 14.71 3.86 -6.07
CA ARG A 254 15.96 3.93 -6.83
C ARG A 254 16.67 2.59 -6.75
N LEU A 255 17.05 2.04 -7.90
CA LEU A 255 17.74 0.75 -7.98
C LEU A 255 19.19 0.82 -7.49
N ASP A 256 19.84 1.98 -7.64
CA ASP A 256 21.22 2.20 -7.18
C ASP A 256 21.36 2.13 -5.64
N ILE A 257 20.29 2.40 -4.90
CA ILE A 257 20.29 2.33 -3.43
C ILE A 257 20.53 0.90 -2.94
N TYR A 258 19.98 -0.11 -3.61
CA TYR A 258 20.15 -1.51 -3.19
C TYR A 258 21.62 -1.98 -3.25
N GLU A 259 22.47 -1.28 -4.00
CA GLU A 259 23.90 -1.56 -4.08
C GLU A 259 24.74 -0.66 -3.13
N ASP A 260 24.15 0.39 -2.54
CA ASP A 260 24.86 1.29 -1.64
C ASP A 260 25.23 0.58 -0.33
N PRO A 261 26.53 0.62 0.09
CA PRO A 261 26.97 0.01 1.35
C PRO A 261 26.26 0.53 2.60
N ARG A 262 25.78 1.77 2.58
CA ARG A 262 25.01 2.35 3.69
C ARG A 262 23.67 1.65 3.83
N TRP A 263 22.97 1.40 2.71
CA TRP A 263 21.70 0.65 2.71
C TRP A 263 21.88 -0.79 3.16
N LYS A 264 22.93 -1.48 2.66
CA LYS A 264 23.23 -2.88 2.99
C LYS A 264 23.59 -3.12 4.46
N LYS A 265 23.99 -2.08 5.20
CA LYS A 265 24.30 -2.18 6.64
C LYS A 265 23.09 -2.09 7.55
N HIS A 266 21.93 -1.78 7.00
CA HIS A 266 20.69 -1.76 7.80
C HIS A 266 20.28 -3.18 8.18
N PRO A 267 19.91 -3.45 9.44
CA PRO A 267 19.52 -4.77 9.92
C PRO A 267 18.25 -5.33 9.26
#